data_5a4760b569e9c95528a3f40cb0d0fd3b
#
_entry.id   5a4760b569e9c95528a3f40cb0d0fd3b
#
_cell.length_a   1.000
_cell.length_b   1.000
_cell.length_c   1.000
_cell.angle_alpha   90.00
_cell.angle_beta   90.00
_cell.angle_gamma   90.00
#
_symmetry.space_group_name_H-M   'P 1'
#
loop_
_entity.id
_entity.type
_entity.pdbx_description
1 polymer ?
#
loop_
_entity_poly.entity_id
_entity_poly.type
_entity_poly.pdbx_seq_one_letter_code
_entity_poly.pdbx_strand_id
1 'polypeptide(L)'
;MEHPLLQTYGPLDGWMILLIIGGLSIGFFLYQVQLATRLVLLGSSDDRFDSWGKRIFEVVTGWLGQKKVLRDRVAGVMHVLMFWGFLMLSTDMLDLATANYFSDNLLPDLLNGPWNGVVELGYTTALIGCIGALTRRLLFPPEKLKGKSQLEGNFILFLIMPITTTSFIVESAESPSSIWEPIGYWVAGQGI
;
A
#
# COMPACT_ATOMS: atom_id res chain seq x y z
N MET A 1 2.21 19.92 -15.86
CA MET A 1 0.92 20.14 -15.14
C MET A 1 1.27 20.55 -13.73
N GLU A 2 0.54 21.48 -13.12
CA GLU A 2 0.77 21.81 -11.71
C GLU A 2 0.33 20.63 -10.85
N HIS A 3 1.12 20.35 -9.82
CA HIS A 3 0.86 19.22 -8.92
C HIS A 3 -0.53 19.36 -8.27
N PRO A 4 -1.36 18.29 -8.20
CA PRO A 4 -2.74 18.35 -7.69
C PRO A 4 -2.87 18.94 -6.28
N LEU A 5 -1.85 18.78 -5.43
CA LEU A 5 -1.85 19.34 -4.07
C LEU A 5 -1.63 20.87 -4.04
N LEU A 6 -1.12 21.45 -5.13
CA LEU A 6 -0.93 22.90 -5.27
C LEU A 6 -2.12 23.55 -5.96
N GLN A 7 -3.04 22.78 -6.53
CA GLN A 7 -4.24 23.30 -7.17
C GLN A 7 -5.29 23.68 -6.13
N THR A 8 -6.03 24.73 -6.43
CA THR A 8 -7.18 25.17 -5.63
C THR A 8 -8.46 24.50 -6.14
N TYR A 9 -9.18 23.86 -5.25
CA TYR A 9 -10.47 23.22 -5.53
C TYR A 9 -11.60 24.00 -4.84
N GLY A 10 -12.09 25.03 -5.49
CA GLY A 10 -13.06 25.95 -4.89
C GLY A 10 -12.41 26.79 -3.76
N PRO A 11 -12.95 26.75 -2.52
CA PRO A 11 -12.38 27.51 -1.40
C PRO A 11 -11.21 26.79 -0.69
N LEU A 12 -10.85 25.57 -1.13
CA LEU A 12 -9.85 24.73 -0.47
C LEU A 12 -8.69 24.44 -1.43
N ASP A 13 -7.49 24.52 -0.91
CA ASP A 13 -6.30 24.05 -1.60
C ASP A 13 -6.19 22.51 -1.48
N GLY A 14 -5.59 21.85 -2.46
CA GLY A 14 -5.45 20.40 -2.49
C GLY A 14 -4.78 19.83 -1.23
N TRP A 15 -3.77 20.53 -0.68
CA TRP A 15 -3.10 20.13 0.56
C TRP A 15 -4.03 20.21 1.79
N MET A 16 -4.99 21.17 1.83
CA MET A 16 -5.99 21.23 2.92
C MET A 16 -6.93 20.04 2.87
N ILE A 17 -7.35 19.65 1.66
CA ILE A 17 -8.18 18.45 1.45
C ILE A 17 -7.44 17.20 1.94
N LEU A 18 -6.15 17.06 1.60
CA LEU A 18 -5.31 15.96 2.06
C LEU A 18 -5.20 15.92 3.59
N LEU A 19 -4.96 17.09 4.23
CA LEU A 19 -4.90 17.17 5.69
C LEU A 19 -6.21 16.80 6.36
N ILE A 20 -7.34 17.25 5.82
CA ILE A 20 -8.67 16.94 6.39
C ILE A 20 -8.93 15.43 6.28
N ILE A 21 -8.77 14.86 5.08
CA ILE A 21 -9.03 13.43 4.84
C ILE A 21 -8.04 12.56 5.64
N GLY A 22 -6.76 12.90 5.61
CA GLY A 22 -5.71 12.22 6.36
C GLY A 22 -5.92 12.31 7.86
N GLY A 23 -6.22 13.49 8.37
CA GLY A 23 -6.51 13.73 9.78
C GLY A 23 -7.73 12.95 10.28
N LEU A 24 -8.82 12.94 9.51
CA LEU A 24 -10.01 12.14 9.82
C LEU A 24 -9.70 10.63 9.80
N SER A 25 -8.94 10.17 8.82
CA SER A 25 -8.55 8.76 8.69
C SER A 25 -7.66 8.32 9.86
N ILE A 26 -6.66 9.11 10.21
CA ILE A 26 -5.78 8.86 11.36
C ILE A 26 -6.59 8.92 12.68
N GLY A 27 -7.45 9.91 12.84
CA GLY A 27 -8.31 10.04 14.01
C GLY A 27 -9.21 8.82 14.19
N PHE A 28 -9.84 8.35 13.12
CA PHE A 28 -10.66 7.14 13.14
C PHE A 28 -9.83 5.89 13.47
N PHE A 29 -8.64 5.77 12.87
CA PHE A 29 -7.72 4.67 13.18
C PHE A 29 -7.32 4.66 14.66
N LEU A 30 -6.90 5.80 15.21
CA LEU A 30 -6.52 5.92 16.62
C LEU A 30 -7.69 5.61 17.57
N TYR A 31 -8.90 6.01 17.19
CA TYR A 31 -10.11 5.66 17.93
C TYR A 31 -10.32 4.13 17.98
N GLN A 32 -10.16 3.44 16.85
CA GLN A 32 -10.27 1.98 16.80
C GLN A 32 -9.16 1.29 17.61
N VAL A 33 -7.93 1.80 17.53
CA VAL A 33 -6.81 1.30 18.34
C VAL A 33 -7.11 1.49 19.83
N GLN A 34 -7.65 2.64 20.24
CA GLN A 34 -8.04 2.88 21.61
C GLN A 34 -9.11 1.89 22.11
N LEU A 35 -10.12 1.60 21.28
CA LEU A 35 -11.14 0.59 21.62
C LEU A 35 -10.51 -0.80 21.80
N ALA A 36 -9.66 -1.23 20.86
CA ALA A 36 -8.96 -2.50 20.96
C ALA A 36 -8.06 -2.57 22.20
N THR A 37 -7.33 -1.49 22.51
CA THR A 37 -6.48 -1.40 23.70
C THR A 37 -7.29 -1.51 24.99
N ARG A 38 -8.44 -0.85 25.07
CA ARG A 38 -9.34 -0.97 26.23
C ARG A 38 -9.78 -2.42 26.47
N LEU A 39 -10.09 -3.18 25.40
CA LEU A 39 -10.45 -4.59 25.52
C LEU A 39 -9.29 -5.43 26.03
N VAL A 40 -8.07 -5.17 25.59
CA VAL A 40 -6.86 -5.85 26.06
C VAL A 40 -6.61 -5.54 27.54
N LEU A 41 -6.82 -4.30 27.98
CA LEU A 41 -6.62 -3.87 29.35
C LEU A 41 -7.67 -4.42 30.35
N LEU A 42 -8.80 -4.94 29.86
CA LEU A 42 -9.79 -5.65 30.69
C LEU A 42 -9.34 -7.06 31.05
N GLY A 43 -8.30 -7.60 30.39
CA GLY A 43 -7.72 -8.90 30.73
C GLY A 43 -6.99 -8.87 32.08
N SER A 44 -6.81 -10.06 32.68
CA SER A 44 -5.97 -10.20 33.88
C SER A 44 -4.52 -9.85 33.56
N SER A 45 -3.83 -9.24 34.52
CA SER A 45 -2.40 -8.93 34.39
C SER A 45 -1.61 -10.23 34.18
N ASP A 46 -0.93 -10.34 33.08
CA ASP A 46 -0.04 -11.44 32.75
C ASP A 46 1.37 -10.86 32.55
N ASP A 47 2.33 -11.34 33.32
CA ASP A 47 3.72 -10.89 33.20
C ASP A 47 4.35 -11.52 31.95
N ARG A 48 4.14 -10.82 30.84
CA ARG A 48 4.69 -11.20 29.53
C ARG A 48 5.82 -10.29 29.07
N PHE A 49 6.45 -9.59 29.99
CA PHE A 49 7.57 -8.72 29.65
C PHE A 49 8.93 -9.42 29.57
N ASP A 50 8.93 -10.73 29.63
CA ASP A 50 10.11 -11.59 29.42
C ASP A 50 10.43 -11.81 27.93
N SER A 51 11.68 -12.14 27.64
CA SER A 51 12.12 -12.63 26.32
C SER A 51 11.82 -11.69 25.13
N TRP A 52 11.97 -10.37 25.29
CA TRP A 52 11.71 -9.36 24.27
C TRP A 52 12.34 -9.67 22.91
N GLY A 53 13.60 -10.12 22.88
CA GLY A 53 14.30 -10.44 21.64
C GLY A 53 13.58 -11.53 20.84
N LYS A 54 13.12 -12.60 21.52
CA LYS A 54 12.35 -13.67 20.88
C LYS A 54 11.01 -13.17 20.34
N ARG A 55 10.30 -12.32 21.10
CA ARG A 55 9.00 -11.75 20.69
C ARG A 55 9.14 -10.83 19.49
N ILE A 56 10.13 -9.92 19.51
CA ILE A 56 10.43 -9.06 18.37
C ILE A 56 10.76 -9.90 17.14
N PHE A 57 11.59 -10.94 17.30
CA PHE A 57 11.93 -11.83 16.20
C PHE A 57 10.69 -12.58 15.65
N GLU A 58 9.79 -13.04 16.52
CA GLU A 58 8.53 -13.69 16.12
C GLU A 58 7.58 -12.71 15.42
N VAL A 59 7.51 -11.45 15.86
CA VAL A 59 6.73 -10.40 15.20
C VAL A 59 7.32 -10.10 13.83
N VAL A 60 8.63 -9.86 13.73
CA VAL A 60 9.29 -9.56 12.46
C VAL A 60 9.14 -10.73 11.47
N THR A 61 9.44 -11.94 11.89
CA THR A 61 9.32 -13.12 11.01
C THR A 61 7.86 -13.49 10.68
N GLY A 62 6.95 -13.26 11.62
CA GLY A 62 5.53 -13.54 11.45
C GLY A 62 4.81 -12.49 10.61
N TRP A 63 5.17 -11.23 10.78
CA TRP A 63 4.52 -10.09 10.11
C TRP A 63 5.23 -9.72 8.80
N LEU A 64 6.51 -9.37 8.82
CA LEU A 64 7.25 -9.04 7.59
C LEU A 64 7.53 -10.28 6.74
N GLY A 65 7.91 -11.40 7.36
CA GLY A 65 8.15 -12.66 6.67
C GLY A 65 6.87 -13.37 6.22
N GLN A 66 5.69 -12.88 6.63
CA GLN A 66 4.37 -13.42 6.22
C GLN A 66 4.24 -14.96 6.38
N LYS A 67 4.99 -15.54 7.32
CA LYS A 67 5.12 -16.99 7.49
C LYS A 67 3.81 -17.73 7.69
N LYS A 68 2.86 -17.12 8.39
CA LYS A 68 1.52 -17.70 8.61
C LYS A 68 0.67 -17.67 7.35
N VAL A 69 0.80 -16.64 6.54
CA VAL A 69 0.04 -16.44 5.29
C VAL A 69 0.52 -17.39 4.20
N LEU A 70 1.84 -17.63 4.13
CA LEU A 70 2.47 -18.57 3.19
C LEU A 70 2.08 -20.05 3.44
N ARG A 71 1.34 -20.35 4.49
CA ARG A 71 0.80 -21.71 4.75
C ARG A 71 -0.14 -22.17 3.63
N ASP A 72 -0.96 -21.29 3.06
CA ASP A 72 -1.62 -21.50 1.76
C ASP A 72 -0.71 -20.93 0.67
N ARG A 73 0.04 -21.81 -0.01
CA ARG A 73 1.10 -21.38 -0.93
C ARG A 73 0.59 -20.42 -2.02
N VAL A 74 -0.54 -20.72 -2.63
CA VAL A 74 -1.06 -19.91 -3.75
C VAL A 74 -1.58 -18.56 -3.26
N ALA A 75 -2.49 -18.58 -2.28
CA ALA A 75 -3.01 -17.32 -1.73
C ALA A 75 -1.94 -16.54 -0.97
N GLY A 76 -1.03 -17.24 -0.30
CA GLY A 76 0.05 -16.64 0.46
C GLY A 76 1.04 -15.89 -0.42
N VAL A 77 1.47 -16.48 -1.54
CA VAL A 77 2.35 -15.78 -2.50
C VAL A 77 1.70 -14.54 -3.06
N MET A 78 0.43 -14.62 -3.49
CA MET A 78 -0.31 -13.45 -3.98
C MET A 78 -0.40 -12.35 -2.92
N HIS A 79 -0.68 -12.74 -1.67
CA HIS A 79 -0.75 -11.78 -0.56
C HIS A 79 0.62 -11.16 -0.25
N VAL A 80 1.69 -11.95 -0.26
CA VAL A 80 3.06 -11.45 -0.05
C VAL A 80 3.45 -10.45 -1.14
N LEU A 81 3.14 -10.73 -2.39
CA LEU A 81 3.40 -9.82 -3.51
C LEU A 81 2.66 -8.49 -3.33
N MET A 82 1.36 -8.54 -2.99
CA MET A 82 0.58 -7.34 -2.70
C MET A 82 1.13 -6.58 -1.48
N PHE A 83 1.45 -7.27 -0.40
CA PHE A 83 1.91 -6.67 0.84
C PHE A 83 3.24 -5.94 0.67
N TRP A 84 4.24 -6.60 0.09
CA TRP A 84 5.54 -5.99 -0.14
C TRP A 84 5.48 -4.91 -1.22
N GLY A 85 4.71 -5.15 -2.28
CA GLY A 85 4.45 -4.13 -3.28
C GLY A 85 3.84 -2.87 -2.65
N PHE A 86 2.82 -3.02 -1.83
CA PHE A 86 2.18 -1.90 -1.13
C PHE A 86 3.14 -1.18 -0.16
N LEU A 87 4.00 -1.90 0.56
CA LEU A 87 5.02 -1.29 1.41
C LEU A 87 6.01 -0.43 0.61
N MET A 88 6.45 -0.92 -0.55
CA MET A 88 7.34 -0.17 -1.44
C MET A 88 6.65 1.10 -1.97
N LEU A 89 5.39 0.99 -2.40
CA LEU A 89 4.58 2.13 -2.84
C LEU A 89 4.32 3.15 -1.73
N SER A 90 4.23 2.70 -0.48
CA SER A 90 4.01 3.61 0.66
C SER A 90 5.19 4.56 0.88
N THR A 91 6.40 4.21 0.43
CA THR A 91 7.56 5.11 0.49
C THR A 91 7.43 6.26 -0.50
N ASP A 92 6.93 5.99 -1.70
CA ASP A 92 6.65 7.00 -2.71
C ASP A 92 5.54 7.98 -2.26
N MET A 93 4.46 7.45 -1.70
CA MET A 93 3.42 8.29 -1.09
C MET A 93 3.93 9.13 0.08
N LEU A 94 4.88 8.63 0.85
CA LEU A 94 5.49 9.38 1.94
C LEU A 94 6.35 10.53 1.40
N ASP A 95 7.14 10.29 0.34
CA ASP A 95 7.93 11.33 -0.32
C ASP A 95 7.02 12.42 -0.88
N LEU A 96 5.98 12.06 -1.61
CA LEU A 96 4.98 12.99 -2.12
C LEU A 96 4.33 13.83 -0.99
N ALA A 97 4.01 13.23 0.14
CA ALA A 97 3.42 13.93 1.27
C ALA A 97 4.43 14.88 1.93
N THR A 98 5.70 14.49 2.04
CA THR A 98 6.74 15.30 2.69
C THR A 98 7.27 16.42 1.80
N ALA A 99 7.42 16.21 0.49
CA ALA A 99 7.88 17.20 -0.46
C ALA A 99 7.00 18.48 -0.48
N ASN A 100 5.73 18.36 -0.14
CA ASN A 100 4.82 19.51 -0.09
C ASN A 100 4.86 20.30 1.22
N TYR A 101 5.41 19.73 2.31
CA TYR A 101 5.48 20.39 3.63
C TYR A 101 6.87 20.90 3.96
N PHE A 102 7.89 20.28 3.40
CA PHE A 102 9.28 20.64 3.63
C PHE A 102 9.87 21.09 2.30
N SER A 103 10.36 22.33 2.24
CA SER A 103 10.97 22.91 1.04
C SER A 103 12.18 22.14 0.51
N ASP A 104 12.75 21.29 1.33
CA ASP A 104 13.77 20.31 0.98
C ASP A 104 13.16 18.92 1.13
N ASN A 105 13.22 18.11 0.08
CA ASN A 105 12.81 16.72 0.15
C ASN A 105 13.45 16.07 1.37
N LEU A 106 12.66 15.48 2.25
CA LEU A 106 13.15 14.85 3.47
C LEU A 106 14.03 13.62 3.15
N LEU A 107 13.85 13.06 1.96
CA LEU A 107 14.54 11.86 1.45
C LEU A 107 15.09 12.07 0.02
N PRO A 108 15.70 13.24 -0.33
CA PRO A 108 15.96 13.60 -1.73
C PRO A 108 16.94 12.64 -2.42
N ASP A 109 17.93 12.14 -1.68
CA ASP A 109 19.00 11.32 -2.25
C ASP A 109 18.76 9.82 -2.10
N LEU A 110 17.89 9.41 -1.18
CA LEU A 110 17.58 8.01 -0.93
C LEU A 110 16.57 7.47 -1.94
N LEU A 111 15.64 8.32 -2.37
CA LEU A 111 14.54 7.94 -3.27
C LEU A 111 14.88 8.18 -4.75
N ASN A 112 15.91 8.98 -5.06
CA ASN A 112 16.41 9.15 -6.40
C ASN A 112 17.44 8.06 -6.76
N GLY A 113 17.36 7.52 -7.96
CA GLY A 113 18.28 6.50 -8.46
C GLY A 113 17.85 5.06 -8.15
N PRO A 114 18.65 4.24 -7.40
CA PRO A 114 18.35 2.82 -7.20
C PRO A 114 16.98 2.54 -6.54
N TRP A 115 16.47 3.50 -5.74
CA TRP A 115 15.19 3.38 -5.06
C TRP A 115 14.00 3.43 -6.01
N ASN A 116 14.09 4.19 -7.11
CA ASN A 116 13.04 4.19 -8.13
C ASN A 116 12.80 2.79 -8.68
N GLY A 117 13.86 2.01 -8.91
CA GLY A 117 13.72 0.61 -9.32
C GLY A 117 13.02 -0.27 -8.28
N VAL A 118 13.20 0.03 -6.99
CA VAL A 118 12.48 -0.69 -5.90
C VAL A 118 10.99 -0.33 -5.91
N VAL A 119 10.64 0.92 -6.11
CA VAL A 119 9.25 1.39 -6.23
C VAL A 119 8.59 0.79 -7.47
N GLU A 120 9.25 0.76 -8.63
CA GLU A 120 8.76 0.10 -9.85
C GLU A 120 8.49 -1.40 -9.65
N LEU A 121 9.39 -2.09 -8.95
CA LEU A 121 9.14 -3.47 -8.53
C LEU A 121 7.93 -3.57 -7.60
N GLY A 122 7.70 -2.58 -6.76
CA GLY A 122 6.52 -2.45 -5.91
C GLY A 122 5.23 -2.43 -6.71
N TYR A 123 5.11 -1.55 -7.71
CA TYR A 123 3.96 -1.49 -8.62
C TYR A 123 3.73 -2.81 -9.33
N THR A 124 4.79 -3.38 -9.91
CA THR A 124 4.73 -4.63 -10.65
C THR A 124 4.27 -5.79 -9.77
N THR A 125 4.87 -5.94 -8.59
CA THR A 125 4.53 -7.04 -7.67
C THR A 125 3.14 -6.89 -7.08
N ALA A 126 2.72 -5.67 -6.72
CA ALA A 126 1.37 -5.39 -6.25
C ALA A 126 0.33 -5.73 -7.32
N LEU A 127 0.56 -5.32 -8.57
CA LEU A 127 -0.35 -5.57 -9.69
C LEU A 127 -0.46 -7.07 -9.99
N ILE A 128 0.67 -7.80 -10.07
CA ILE A 128 0.67 -9.26 -10.25
C ILE A 128 -0.09 -9.95 -9.12
N GLY A 129 0.15 -9.53 -7.88
CA GLY A 129 -0.54 -10.06 -6.71
C GLY A 129 -2.05 -9.84 -6.76
N CYS A 130 -2.50 -8.64 -7.15
CA CYS A 130 -3.91 -8.30 -7.30
C CYS A 130 -4.59 -9.10 -8.42
N ILE A 131 -3.97 -9.16 -9.61
CA ILE A 131 -4.49 -9.94 -10.75
C ILE A 131 -4.60 -11.42 -10.37
N GLY A 132 -3.54 -11.98 -9.76
CA GLY A 132 -3.55 -13.37 -9.33
C GLY A 132 -4.63 -13.66 -8.30
N ALA A 133 -4.78 -12.79 -7.29
CA ALA A 133 -5.79 -12.95 -6.26
C ALA A 133 -7.21 -12.84 -6.82
N LEU A 134 -7.46 -11.89 -7.73
CA LEU A 134 -8.75 -11.73 -8.39
C LEU A 134 -9.07 -12.92 -9.28
N THR A 135 -8.13 -13.36 -10.12
CA THR A 135 -8.26 -14.55 -10.98
C THR A 135 -8.60 -15.79 -10.15
N ARG A 136 -7.86 -16.02 -9.06
CA ARG A 136 -8.15 -17.15 -8.16
C ARG A 136 -9.55 -17.08 -7.57
N ARG A 137 -9.99 -15.90 -7.14
CA ARG A 137 -11.33 -15.73 -6.52
C ARG A 137 -12.46 -15.90 -7.51
N LEU A 138 -12.27 -15.49 -8.77
CA LEU A 138 -13.28 -15.59 -9.80
C LEU A 138 -13.36 -17.00 -10.41
N LEU A 139 -12.20 -17.61 -10.70
CA LEU A 139 -12.15 -18.94 -11.37
C LEU A 139 -12.21 -20.09 -10.37
N PHE A 140 -11.62 -19.93 -9.19
CA PHE A 140 -11.50 -21.01 -8.17
C PHE A 140 -11.89 -20.47 -6.79
N PRO A 141 -13.17 -20.08 -6.58
CA PRO A 141 -13.60 -19.48 -5.32
C PRO A 141 -13.40 -20.44 -4.16
N PRO A 142 -12.57 -20.10 -3.15
CA PRO A 142 -12.34 -20.95 -1.99
C PRO A 142 -13.64 -21.08 -1.20
N GLU A 143 -14.00 -22.30 -0.81
CA GLU A 143 -15.24 -22.56 -0.06
C GLU A 143 -15.33 -21.78 1.26
N LYS A 144 -14.18 -21.56 1.91
CA LYS A 144 -14.08 -20.79 3.17
C LYS A 144 -14.38 -19.30 3.03
N LEU A 145 -14.36 -18.76 1.81
CA LEU A 145 -14.59 -17.33 1.53
C LEU A 145 -15.96 -17.04 0.91
N LYS A 146 -16.83 -18.04 0.80
CA LYS A 146 -18.18 -17.85 0.24
C LYS A 146 -18.99 -16.90 1.12
N GLY A 147 -19.75 -16.00 0.48
CA GLY A 147 -20.65 -15.08 1.14
C GLY A 147 -20.08 -13.66 1.32
N LYS A 148 -20.39 -13.01 2.42
CA LYS A 148 -20.06 -11.60 2.69
C LYS A 148 -18.55 -11.32 2.62
N SER A 149 -17.73 -12.21 3.16
CA SER A 149 -16.27 -12.09 3.13
C SER A 149 -15.68 -12.12 1.71
N GLN A 150 -16.32 -12.83 0.78
CA GLN A 150 -15.90 -12.84 -0.63
C GLN A 150 -16.17 -11.50 -1.29
N LEU A 151 -17.34 -10.90 -1.05
CA LEU A 151 -17.72 -9.60 -1.61
C LEU A 151 -16.81 -8.50 -1.09
N GLU A 152 -16.58 -8.44 0.22
CA GLU A 152 -15.69 -7.45 0.83
C GLU A 152 -14.26 -7.55 0.29
N GLY A 153 -13.73 -8.77 0.19
CA GLY A 153 -12.39 -8.96 -0.35
C GLY A 153 -12.27 -8.69 -1.85
N ASN A 154 -13.30 -8.97 -2.64
CA ASN A 154 -13.32 -8.61 -4.07
C ASN A 154 -13.44 -7.09 -4.25
N PHE A 155 -14.23 -6.43 -3.41
CA PHE A 155 -14.35 -4.97 -3.42
C PHE A 155 -13.01 -4.29 -3.12
N ILE A 156 -12.26 -4.78 -2.13
CA ILE A 156 -10.92 -4.26 -1.82
C ILE A 156 -9.97 -4.43 -3.02
N LEU A 157 -9.94 -5.61 -3.63
CA LEU A 157 -9.11 -5.85 -4.83
C LEU A 157 -9.51 -4.96 -6.00
N PHE A 158 -10.83 -4.74 -6.19
CA PHE A 158 -11.35 -3.86 -7.21
C PHE A 158 -10.95 -2.39 -6.99
N LEU A 159 -10.80 -1.94 -5.73
CA LEU A 159 -10.30 -0.60 -5.41
C LEU A 159 -8.78 -0.48 -5.58
N ILE A 160 -8.03 -1.49 -5.17
CA ILE A 160 -6.56 -1.46 -5.23
C ILE A 160 -6.07 -1.53 -6.68
N MET A 161 -6.71 -2.35 -7.51
CA MET A 161 -6.26 -2.59 -8.89
C MET A 161 -6.23 -1.32 -9.75
N PRO A 162 -7.27 -0.46 -9.82
CA PRO A 162 -7.19 0.79 -10.56
C PRO A 162 -6.11 1.72 -10.02
N ILE A 163 -5.97 1.83 -8.70
CA ILE A 163 -4.95 2.68 -8.08
C ILE A 163 -3.56 2.22 -8.52
N THR A 164 -3.24 0.95 -8.35
CA THR A 164 -1.92 0.42 -8.74
C THR A 164 -1.68 0.50 -10.25
N THR A 165 -2.71 0.30 -11.06
CA THR A 165 -2.59 0.39 -12.53
C THR A 165 -2.36 1.83 -12.99
N THR A 166 -3.14 2.78 -12.47
CA THR A 166 -2.98 4.20 -12.84
C THR A 166 -1.64 4.74 -12.37
N SER A 167 -1.22 4.44 -11.15
CA SER A 167 0.09 4.84 -10.65
C SER A 167 1.24 4.22 -11.48
N PHE A 168 1.13 2.93 -11.83
CA PHE A 168 2.09 2.29 -12.72
C PHE A 168 2.21 2.97 -14.09
N ILE A 169 1.08 3.35 -14.69
CA ILE A 169 1.06 4.04 -15.99
C ILE A 169 1.70 5.42 -15.88
N VAL A 170 1.35 6.19 -14.84
CA VAL A 170 1.91 7.54 -14.61
C VAL A 170 3.41 7.45 -14.39
N GLU A 171 3.86 6.60 -13.50
CA GLU A 171 5.29 6.42 -13.18
C GLU A 171 6.09 5.99 -14.42
N SER A 172 5.58 5.02 -15.18
CA SER A 172 6.24 4.57 -16.41
C SER A 172 6.31 5.64 -17.51
N ALA A 173 5.40 6.61 -17.51
CA ALA A 173 5.39 7.72 -18.47
C ALA A 173 6.26 8.91 -18.03
N GLU A 174 6.43 9.12 -16.72
CA GLU A 174 7.16 10.28 -16.16
C GLU A 174 8.64 9.98 -15.87
N SER A 175 9.00 8.71 -15.66
CA SER A 175 10.38 8.30 -15.32
C SER A 175 11.17 7.86 -16.54
N PRO A 176 12.11 8.70 -17.05
CA PRO A 176 12.93 8.37 -18.25
C PRO A 176 13.88 7.18 -18.06
N SER A 177 14.07 6.72 -16.82
CA SER A 177 14.93 5.58 -16.47
C SER A 177 14.15 4.32 -16.11
N SER A 178 12.82 4.36 -16.25
CA SER A 178 11.95 3.23 -15.94
C SER A 178 12.19 2.06 -16.90
N ILE A 179 12.27 0.85 -16.36
CA ILE A 179 12.26 -0.38 -17.18
C ILE A 179 10.95 -0.54 -17.97
N TRP A 180 9.91 0.17 -17.56
CA TRP A 180 8.57 0.17 -18.16
C TRP A 180 8.32 1.39 -19.05
N GLU A 181 9.31 2.26 -19.23
CA GLU A 181 9.26 3.45 -20.10
C GLU A 181 8.61 3.17 -21.46
N PRO A 182 8.94 2.07 -22.19
CA PRO A 182 8.30 1.79 -23.48
C PRO A 182 6.78 1.63 -23.40
N ILE A 183 6.27 1.09 -22.29
CA ILE A 183 4.83 0.93 -22.07
C ILE A 183 4.20 2.28 -21.74
N GLY A 184 4.85 3.09 -20.91
CA GLY A 184 4.40 4.44 -20.57
C GLY A 184 4.29 5.33 -21.79
N TYR A 185 5.30 5.36 -22.66
CA TYR A 185 5.25 6.10 -23.91
C TYR A 185 4.17 5.60 -24.87
N TRP A 186 3.97 4.29 -24.94
CA TRP A 186 2.92 3.74 -25.78
C TRP A 186 1.53 4.19 -25.30
N VAL A 187 1.27 4.14 -24.00
CA VAL A 187 0.00 4.59 -23.39
C VAL A 187 -0.19 6.09 -23.57
N ALA A 188 0.83 6.90 -23.28
CA ALA A 188 0.79 8.35 -23.46
C ALA A 188 0.57 8.74 -24.92
N GLY A 189 1.17 7.99 -25.86
CA GLY A 189 1.00 8.19 -27.31
C GLY A 189 -0.41 7.86 -27.82
N GLN A 190 -1.23 7.11 -27.06
CA GLN A 190 -2.64 6.86 -27.40
C GLN A 190 -3.57 8.01 -26.94
N GLY A 191 -3.05 9.07 -26.35
CA GLY A 191 -3.82 10.26 -25.98
C GLY A 191 -4.70 10.09 -24.74
N ILE A 192 -4.25 9.25 -23.81
CA ILE A 192 -4.88 9.09 -22.49
C ILE A 192 -4.31 10.13 -21.51
#